data_fe01fc7d0b8154fe3fa59508b4493d8d
#
_entry.id   fe01fc7d0b8154fe3fa59508b4493d8d
#
_cell.length_a   1.000
_cell.length_b   1.000
_cell.length_c   1.000
_cell.angle_alpha   90.00
_cell.angle_beta   90.00
_cell.angle_gamma   90.00
#
_symmetry.space_group_name_H-M   'P 1'
#
loop_
_entity.id
_entity.type
_entity.pdbx_description
1 polymer ?
#
loop_
_entity_poly.entity_id
_entity_poly.type
_entity_poly.pdbx_seq_one_letter_code
_entity_poly.pdbx_strand_id
1 'polypeptide(L)'
;MSKYTRGLLAVILAVVLVLPAAAFAMLPEANARSSTGMDGPTVSGKVVDPNTGDNWTYWAAGSDGSGKITTQNVGRIWTDKTVEVGEESDFLTTLSAISSTSNTTTTVPKPLDIVLVLDASGSMSDPMSSSDRTKRIDALKTAANSFIDKIAEENAKISDESKRHKVAIVKFSGNKTEQVGNGTYREGGHTYNYSQTMKTLTLCLGEDAESLKSTVSSISPAGATRADYGMDLAEGISGREDAKKVVLFFTDGSPTSYNSFESSVADSAINKANSLKKDGTVIYTIGIFSGANPSADPTASGTINENKFMHAVSSNYPAATSNISYWGEWTINFGARAENANYYKSAKNAQELEDIFKDI
;
A
#
# COMPACT_ATOMS: atom_id res chain seq x y z
N MET A 1 28.38 48.19 39.00
CA MET A 1 27.02 47.81 38.50
C MET A 1 26.14 47.54 39.67
N SER A 2 24.95 48.14 39.75
CA SER A 2 24.01 48.01 40.86
C SER A 2 23.46 46.57 40.94
N LYS A 3 23.13 46.12 42.18
CA LYS A 3 22.51 44.78 42.42
C LYS A 3 21.23 44.55 41.60
N TYR A 4 20.55 45.62 41.24
CA TYR A 4 19.34 45.58 40.43
C TYR A 4 19.62 45.26 38.94
N THR A 5 20.72 45.71 38.37
CA THR A 5 21.11 45.40 37.02
C THR A 5 21.54 43.95 36.84
N ARG A 6 22.11 43.32 37.88
CA ARG A 6 22.51 41.91 37.83
C ARG A 6 21.29 40.97 37.90
N GLY A 7 20.27 41.32 38.69
CA GLY A 7 19.01 40.56 38.75
C GLY A 7 18.20 40.64 37.45
N LEU A 8 18.18 41.84 36.85
CA LEU A 8 17.44 42.02 35.58
C LEU A 8 18.09 41.24 34.41
N LEU A 9 19.43 41.19 34.36
CA LEU A 9 20.13 40.42 33.33
C LEU A 9 19.92 38.92 33.50
N ALA A 10 19.86 38.42 34.73
CA ALA A 10 19.58 37.00 35.01
C ALA A 10 18.13 36.61 34.63
N VAL A 11 17.20 37.50 34.88
CA VAL A 11 15.77 37.25 34.52
C VAL A 11 15.57 37.31 32.98
N ILE A 12 16.22 38.25 32.28
CA ILE A 12 16.12 38.34 30.83
C ILE A 12 16.80 37.12 30.18
N LEU A 13 17.92 36.63 30.72
CA LEU A 13 18.58 35.43 30.20
C LEU A 13 17.76 34.17 30.46
N ALA A 14 17.10 34.07 31.60
CA ALA A 14 16.20 32.96 31.91
C ALA A 14 14.97 32.97 31.03
N VAL A 15 14.38 34.12 30.71
CA VAL A 15 13.21 34.24 29.84
C VAL A 15 13.56 33.91 28.39
N VAL A 16 14.72 34.30 27.90
CA VAL A 16 15.17 33.98 26.52
C VAL A 16 15.52 32.50 26.37
N LEU A 17 15.92 31.82 27.45
CA LEU A 17 16.22 30.35 27.43
C LEU A 17 14.97 29.47 27.63
N VAL A 18 13.93 29.98 28.29
CA VAL A 18 12.70 29.19 28.56
C VAL A 18 11.71 29.26 27.38
N LEU A 19 11.64 30.37 26.66
CA LEU A 19 10.71 30.50 25.53
C LEU A 19 10.99 29.54 24.36
N PRO A 20 12.24 29.26 23.95
CA PRO A 20 12.48 28.25 22.93
C PRO A 20 12.17 26.83 23.37
N ALA A 21 12.44 26.48 24.64
CA ALA A 21 12.17 25.13 25.16
C ALA A 21 10.67 24.84 25.26
N ALA A 22 9.86 25.82 25.67
CA ALA A 22 8.40 25.67 25.71
C ALA A 22 7.77 25.66 24.32
N ALA A 23 8.30 26.38 23.36
CA ALA A 23 7.83 26.37 21.97
C ALA A 23 8.16 25.03 21.25
N PHE A 24 9.29 24.41 21.58
CA PHE A 24 9.67 23.11 21.03
C PHE A 24 8.92 21.93 21.67
N ALA A 25 8.42 22.05 22.90
CA ALA A 25 7.61 21.03 23.56
C ALA A 25 6.19 20.87 22.95
N MET A 26 5.78 21.77 22.08
CA MET A 26 4.47 21.73 21.38
C MET A 26 4.54 21.28 19.92
N LEU A 27 5.70 20.91 19.40
CA LEU A 27 5.77 20.30 18.09
C LEU A 27 5.35 18.83 18.19
N PRO A 28 4.43 18.36 17.33
CA PRO A 28 4.04 16.95 17.35
C PRO A 28 5.29 16.10 17.10
N GLU A 29 5.41 15.01 17.85
CA GLU A 29 6.45 14.00 17.63
C GLU A 29 6.37 13.54 16.17
N ALA A 30 7.27 14.04 15.34
CA ALA A 30 7.46 13.46 14.02
C ALA A 30 8.04 12.06 14.23
N ASN A 31 7.24 11.03 14.03
CA ASN A 31 7.68 9.64 14.00
C ASN A 31 8.58 9.41 12.79
N ALA A 32 9.76 10.00 12.82
CA ALA A 32 10.81 9.71 11.84
C ALA A 32 11.45 8.37 12.19
N ARG A 33 10.95 7.30 11.62
CA ARG A 33 11.68 6.02 11.58
C ARG A 33 12.84 6.14 10.59
N SER A 34 13.94 6.71 11.04
CA SER A 34 15.22 6.57 10.33
C SER A 34 16.16 5.76 11.22
N SER A 35 16.66 4.68 10.69
CA SER A 35 17.62 3.78 11.35
C SER A 35 19.08 4.26 11.22
N THR A 36 19.33 5.39 10.62
CA THR A 36 20.71 5.91 10.43
C THR A 36 21.04 6.87 11.55
N GLY A 37 22.03 6.50 12.37
CA GLY A 37 22.65 7.42 13.32
C GLY A 37 23.33 8.56 12.57
N MET A 38 23.25 9.77 13.12
CA MET A 38 23.98 10.92 12.57
C MET A 38 25.28 11.09 13.33
N ASP A 39 26.37 11.38 12.58
CA ASP A 39 27.62 11.76 13.19
C ASP A 39 27.43 13.14 13.84
N GLY A 40 27.61 13.22 15.14
CA GLY A 40 27.52 14.46 15.87
C GLY A 40 28.83 15.26 15.82
N PRO A 41 28.79 16.54 16.21
CA PRO A 41 29.98 17.33 16.33
C PRO A 41 30.95 16.76 17.39
N THR A 42 32.24 16.86 17.14
CA THR A 42 33.29 16.47 18.12
C THR A 42 33.37 17.52 19.21
N VAL A 43 32.53 17.42 20.21
CA VAL A 43 32.55 18.26 21.40
C VAL A 43 32.85 17.38 22.60
N SER A 44 33.85 17.74 23.38
CA SER A 44 34.11 17.09 24.66
C SER A 44 33.38 17.84 25.77
N GLY A 45 32.57 17.13 26.53
CA GLY A 45 31.84 17.72 27.64
C GLY A 45 30.67 16.91 28.09
N LYS A 46 30.03 17.36 29.13
CA LYS A 46 28.73 16.79 29.60
C LYS A 46 27.62 17.65 29.05
N VAL A 47 26.59 17.04 28.55
CA VAL A 47 25.33 17.68 28.17
C VAL A 47 24.22 17.20 29.07
N VAL A 48 23.22 18.07 29.30
CA VAL A 48 22.04 17.71 30.08
C VAL A 48 20.95 17.30 29.11
N ASP A 49 20.40 16.10 29.27
CA ASP A 49 19.21 15.69 28.54
C ASP A 49 18.03 16.59 28.96
N PRO A 50 17.44 17.35 28.05
CA PRO A 50 16.36 18.27 28.38
C PRO A 50 15.06 17.56 28.82
N ASN A 51 14.93 16.25 28.65
CA ASN A 51 13.74 15.51 29.06
C ASN A 51 13.90 14.86 30.43
N THR A 52 15.07 14.30 30.70
CA THR A 52 15.33 13.56 31.92
C THR A 52 16.08 14.37 32.95
N GLY A 53 16.76 15.43 32.55
CA GLY A 53 17.68 16.20 33.40
C GLY A 53 19.00 15.50 33.67
N ASP A 54 19.22 14.33 33.03
CA ASP A 54 20.44 13.55 33.23
C ASP A 54 21.63 14.18 32.54
N ASN A 55 22.76 14.21 33.23
CA ASN A 55 24.03 14.60 32.60
C ASN A 55 24.64 13.40 31.89
N TRP A 56 24.87 13.55 30.59
CA TRP A 56 25.54 12.52 29.84
C TRP A 56 26.56 13.10 28.85
N THR A 57 27.52 12.28 28.53
CA THR A 57 28.52 12.65 27.55
C THR A 57 27.87 12.65 26.17
N TYR A 58 28.06 13.73 25.42
CA TYR A 58 27.47 13.96 24.13
C TYR A 58 27.50 12.73 23.20
N TRP A 59 28.66 12.06 23.08
CA TRP A 59 28.83 10.89 22.24
C TRP A 59 28.19 9.58 22.78
N ALA A 60 27.83 9.56 24.06
CA ALA A 60 27.15 8.42 24.66
C ALA A 60 25.64 8.62 24.69
N ALA A 61 25.19 9.84 24.49
CA ALA A 61 23.80 10.20 24.68
C ALA A 61 22.92 9.69 23.56
N GLY A 62 21.99 8.82 23.91
CA GLY A 62 21.06 8.23 22.98
C GLY A 62 21.73 7.54 21.79
N SER A 63 23.01 7.20 21.92
CA SER A 63 23.77 6.48 20.92
C SER A 63 23.93 5.01 21.31
N ASP A 64 24.39 4.24 20.39
CA ASP A 64 24.83 2.86 20.58
C ASP A 64 26.23 2.72 21.18
N GLY A 65 26.79 3.82 21.68
CA GLY A 65 28.20 3.91 22.16
C GLY A 65 29.21 4.17 21.06
N SER A 66 28.78 4.40 19.82
CA SER A 66 29.65 4.67 18.67
C SER A 66 30.03 6.14 18.50
N GLY A 67 29.56 7.03 19.36
CA GLY A 67 29.75 8.47 19.23
C GLY A 67 28.75 9.15 18.29
N LYS A 68 27.66 8.48 17.95
CA LYS A 68 26.61 9.03 17.06
C LYS A 68 25.39 9.48 17.87
N ILE A 69 24.78 10.59 17.45
CA ILE A 69 23.49 11.03 17.95
C ILE A 69 22.41 10.20 17.25
N THR A 70 21.61 9.47 18.00
CA THR A 70 20.53 8.67 17.42
C THR A 70 19.34 9.52 17.00
N THR A 71 18.52 9.00 16.10
CA THR A 71 17.29 9.64 15.62
C THR A 71 16.25 9.90 16.72
N GLN A 72 16.37 9.27 17.87
CA GLN A 72 15.49 9.53 19.01
C GLN A 72 15.58 10.97 19.52
N ASN A 73 16.70 11.63 19.27
CA ASN A 73 16.98 12.99 19.74
C ASN A 73 16.97 14.05 18.62
N VAL A 74 16.40 13.71 17.49
CA VAL A 74 16.31 14.60 16.35
C VAL A 74 15.53 15.88 16.67
N GLY A 75 16.08 17.03 16.28
CA GLY A 75 15.45 18.34 16.50
C GLY A 75 15.57 18.86 17.93
N ARG A 76 16.32 18.20 18.81
CA ARG A 76 16.55 18.64 20.17
C ARG A 76 17.83 19.45 20.31
N ILE A 77 17.87 20.28 21.32
CA ILE A 77 19.06 21.07 21.70
C ILE A 77 19.44 20.65 23.12
N TRP A 78 20.68 20.24 23.27
CA TRP A 78 21.28 19.96 24.59
C TRP A 78 22.12 21.16 24.97
N THR A 79 22.00 21.61 26.20
CA THR A 79 22.73 22.74 26.74
C THR A 79 23.51 22.33 27.98
N ASP A 80 24.70 22.78 28.12
CA ASP A 80 25.52 22.64 29.31
C ASP A 80 26.03 24.00 29.77
N LYS A 81 26.17 24.15 31.09
CA LYS A 81 26.71 25.34 31.71
C LYS A 81 27.73 24.91 32.76
N THR A 82 28.98 25.30 32.53
CA THR A 82 30.04 25.15 33.50
C THR A 82 30.45 26.50 34.07
N VAL A 83 30.81 26.53 35.34
CA VAL A 83 31.35 27.72 36.01
C VAL A 83 32.64 27.31 36.68
N GLU A 84 33.71 27.93 36.26
CA GLU A 84 35.01 27.78 36.90
C GLU A 84 35.34 29.05 37.71
N VAL A 85 35.88 28.88 38.91
CA VAL A 85 36.29 29.97 39.76
C VAL A 85 37.78 30.16 39.55
N GLY A 86 38.17 31.32 39.03
CA GLY A 86 39.57 31.72 38.88
C GLY A 86 40.17 32.29 40.18
N GLU A 87 41.47 32.54 40.12
CA GLU A 87 42.15 33.31 41.19
C GLU A 87 41.65 34.76 41.17
N GLU A 88 41.51 35.41 42.31
CA GLU A 88 41.03 36.79 42.49
C GLU A 88 39.50 37.03 42.31
N SER A 89 38.66 36.00 42.56
CA SER A 89 37.20 36.13 42.51
C SER A 89 36.61 36.31 41.10
N ASP A 90 37.34 35.97 40.07
CA ASP A 90 36.84 35.92 38.71
C ASP A 90 36.11 34.59 38.43
N PHE A 91 35.04 34.63 37.63
CA PHE A 91 34.28 33.48 37.22
C PHE A 91 34.29 33.33 35.72
N LEU A 92 34.74 32.18 35.23
CA LEU A 92 34.57 31.78 33.85
C LEU A 92 33.29 30.95 33.73
N THR A 93 32.32 31.45 33.01
CA THR A 93 31.10 30.71 32.68
C THR A 93 31.14 30.29 31.23
N THR A 94 31.15 28.98 31.00
CA THR A 94 31.06 28.41 29.65
C THR A 94 29.65 27.91 29.44
N LEU A 95 29.02 28.36 28.35
CA LEU A 95 27.72 27.88 27.89
C LEU A 95 27.96 27.09 26.60
N SER A 96 27.55 25.84 26.59
CA SER A 96 27.65 24.97 25.42
C SER A 96 26.22 24.60 24.95
N ALA A 97 26.03 24.59 23.64
CA ALA A 97 24.79 24.12 23.03
C ALA A 97 25.11 23.20 21.86
N ILE A 98 24.46 22.04 21.84
CA ILE A 98 24.58 21.07 20.76
C ILE A 98 23.19 20.78 20.25
N SER A 99 22.98 20.84 18.94
CA SER A 99 21.71 20.48 18.31
C SER A 99 21.87 19.25 17.42
N SER A 100 20.89 18.38 17.46
CA SER A 100 20.76 17.34 16.44
C SER A 100 19.94 17.87 15.27
N THR A 101 20.42 17.64 14.05
CA THR A 101 19.65 17.88 12.83
C THR A 101 19.29 16.55 12.18
N SER A 102 18.07 16.41 11.70
CA SER A 102 17.74 15.29 10.82
C SER A 102 17.48 15.79 9.43
N ASN A 103 18.06 15.12 8.46
CA ASN A 103 17.54 15.19 7.11
C ASN A 103 16.35 14.24 7.04
N THR A 104 15.14 14.75 7.16
CA THR A 104 13.96 13.99 6.85
C THR A 104 13.94 13.81 5.33
N THR A 105 14.42 12.67 4.86
CA THR A 105 14.12 12.27 3.49
C THR A 105 12.65 11.92 3.47
N THR A 106 11.82 12.87 3.07
CA THR A 106 10.43 12.58 2.77
C THR A 106 10.45 11.70 1.54
N THR A 107 10.34 10.40 1.72
CA THR A 107 10.07 9.49 0.62
C THR A 107 8.66 9.82 0.16
N VAL A 108 8.55 10.63 -0.88
CA VAL A 108 7.24 10.86 -1.54
C VAL A 108 6.83 9.49 -2.08
N PRO A 109 5.70 8.92 -1.63
CA PRO A 109 5.25 7.64 -2.15
C PRO A 109 5.12 7.73 -3.67
N LYS A 110 5.58 6.70 -4.38
CA LYS A 110 5.37 6.64 -5.83
C LYS A 110 3.87 6.67 -6.11
N PRO A 111 3.43 7.39 -7.16
CA PRO A 111 2.04 7.31 -7.57
C PRO A 111 1.68 5.87 -7.95
N LEU A 112 0.41 5.52 -7.82
CA LEU A 112 -0.10 4.21 -8.17
C LEU A 112 -0.88 4.29 -9.49
N ASP A 113 -0.66 3.31 -10.35
CA ASP A 113 -1.50 2.98 -11.49
C ASP A 113 -2.23 1.66 -11.17
N ILE A 114 -3.49 1.80 -10.79
CA ILE A 114 -4.31 0.71 -10.26
C ILE A 114 -5.20 0.17 -11.37
N VAL A 115 -5.17 -1.15 -11.58
CA VAL A 115 -6.05 -1.84 -12.52
C VAL A 115 -7.00 -2.74 -11.75
N LEU A 116 -8.28 -2.38 -11.75
CA LEU A 116 -9.35 -3.21 -11.22
C LEU A 116 -9.75 -4.23 -12.29
N VAL A 117 -9.53 -5.52 -12.03
CA VAL A 117 -9.89 -6.64 -12.92
C VAL A 117 -11.06 -7.39 -12.28
N LEU A 118 -12.25 -7.09 -12.76
CA LEU A 118 -13.51 -7.41 -12.10
C LEU A 118 -14.26 -8.51 -12.84
N ASP A 119 -14.63 -9.55 -12.10
CA ASP A 119 -15.47 -10.64 -12.59
C ASP A 119 -16.87 -10.13 -12.94
N ALA A 120 -17.31 -10.38 -14.17
CA ALA A 120 -18.63 -10.06 -14.66
C ALA A 120 -19.34 -11.33 -15.19
N SER A 121 -18.93 -12.52 -14.72
CA SER A 121 -19.52 -13.79 -15.06
C SER A 121 -20.96 -13.95 -14.55
N GLY A 122 -21.67 -14.95 -15.04
CA GLY A 122 -23.06 -15.19 -14.66
C GLY A 122 -23.25 -15.48 -13.18
N SER A 123 -22.31 -16.18 -12.54
CA SER A 123 -22.32 -16.52 -11.10
C SER A 123 -22.28 -15.30 -10.17
N MET A 124 -21.83 -14.15 -10.67
CA MET A 124 -21.90 -12.89 -9.93
C MET A 124 -23.34 -12.41 -9.65
N SER A 125 -24.35 -13.04 -10.26
CA SER A 125 -25.77 -12.84 -9.91
C SER A 125 -26.18 -13.55 -8.62
N ASP A 126 -25.40 -14.51 -8.15
CA ASP A 126 -25.71 -15.31 -6.97
C ASP A 126 -25.47 -14.50 -5.68
N PRO A 127 -26.13 -14.89 -4.57
CA PRO A 127 -25.89 -14.27 -3.28
C PRO A 127 -24.47 -14.58 -2.76
N MET A 128 -23.93 -13.70 -1.93
CA MET A 128 -22.62 -13.87 -1.27
C MET A 128 -22.56 -15.18 -0.48
N SER A 129 -23.64 -15.50 0.25
CA SER A 129 -23.78 -16.75 1.01
C SER A 129 -25.25 -17.06 1.32
N SER A 130 -25.50 -18.17 2.01
CA SER A 130 -26.85 -18.49 2.49
C SER A 130 -27.36 -17.51 3.54
N SER A 131 -26.47 -16.89 4.30
CA SER A 131 -26.77 -15.91 5.36
C SER A 131 -26.74 -14.45 4.86
N ASP A 132 -25.98 -14.17 3.79
CA ASP A 132 -25.92 -12.86 3.15
C ASP A 132 -26.50 -12.94 1.75
N ARG A 133 -27.71 -12.40 1.57
CA ARG A 133 -28.47 -12.42 0.30
C ARG A 133 -28.06 -11.32 -0.67
N THR A 134 -27.11 -10.45 -0.31
CA THR A 134 -26.54 -9.48 -1.23
C THR A 134 -25.93 -10.21 -2.43
N LYS A 135 -26.26 -9.79 -3.64
CA LYS A 135 -25.63 -10.37 -4.84
C LYS A 135 -24.15 -10.04 -4.85
N ARG A 136 -23.34 -10.98 -5.31
CA ARG A 136 -21.87 -10.82 -5.42
C ARG A 136 -21.49 -9.59 -6.25
N ILE A 137 -22.21 -9.33 -7.35
CA ILE A 137 -22.01 -8.15 -8.18
C ILE A 137 -22.33 -6.85 -7.44
N ASP A 138 -23.36 -6.83 -6.60
CA ASP A 138 -23.74 -5.63 -5.85
C ASP A 138 -22.72 -5.35 -4.72
N ALA A 139 -22.26 -6.39 -4.04
CA ALA A 139 -21.18 -6.32 -3.06
C ALA A 139 -19.87 -5.80 -3.71
N LEU A 140 -19.50 -6.34 -4.88
CA LEU A 140 -18.35 -5.90 -5.65
C LEU A 140 -18.45 -4.41 -6.01
N LYS A 141 -19.59 -3.97 -6.55
CA LYS A 141 -19.82 -2.57 -6.92
C LYS A 141 -19.67 -1.62 -5.73
N THR A 142 -20.26 -2.00 -4.59
CA THR A 142 -20.17 -1.22 -3.35
C THR A 142 -18.71 -1.09 -2.91
N ALA A 143 -18.00 -2.22 -2.82
CA ALA A 143 -16.62 -2.25 -2.38
C ALA A 143 -15.66 -1.51 -3.34
N ALA A 144 -15.82 -1.70 -4.65
CA ALA A 144 -15.01 -1.02 -5.65
C ALA A 144 -15.27 0.49 -5.69
N ASN A 145 -16.53 0.93 -5.54
CA ASN A 145 -16.86 2.35 -5.46
C ASN A 145 -16.28 2.99 -4.18
N SER A 146 -16.37 2.32 -3.03
CA SER A 146 -15.76 2.77 -1.78
C SER A 146 -14.24 2.87 -1.89
N PHE A 147 -13.60 1.95 -2.60
CA PHE A 147 -12.18 1.99 -2.91
C PHE A 147 -11.81 3.21 -3.78
N ILE A 148 -12.59 3.47 -4.84
CA ILE A 148 -12.39 4.64 -5.71
C ILE A 148 -12.52 5.94 -4.90
N ASP A 149 -13.50 6.02 -3.99
CA ASP A 149 -13.66 7.17 -3.10
C ASP A 149 -12.43 7.39 -2.21
N LYS A 150 -11.86 6.31 -1.66
CA LYS A 150 -10.62 6.38 -0.86
C LYS A 150 -9.42 6.88 -1.66
N ILE A 151 -9.25 6.38 -2.88
CA ILE A 151 -8.17 6.87 -3.77
C ILE A 151 -8.40 8.36 -4.12
N ALA A 152 -9.63 8.78 -4.34
CA ALA A 152 -9.96 10.18 -4.60
C ALA A 152 -9.66 11.07 -3.38
N GLU A 153 -9.99 10.63 -2.16
CA GLU A 153 -9.64 11.30 -0.91
C GLU A 153 -8.11 11.46 -0.74
N GLU A 154 -7.33 10.43 -1.06
CA GLU A 154 -5.87 10.51 -1.02
C GLU A 154 -5.33 11.46 -2.09
N ASN A 155 -5.84 11.37 -3.32
CA ASN A 155 -5.44 12.26 -4.41
C ASN A 155 -5.75 13.74 -4.11
N ALA A 156 -6.81 14.03 -3.37
CA ALA A 156 -7.15 15.40 -2.97
C ALA A 156 -6.11 16.04 -2.04
N LYS A 157 -5.34 15.21 -1.31
CA LYS A 157 -4.25 15.65 -0.41
C LYS A 157 -2.93 15.86 -1.17
N ILE A 158 -2.81 15.33 -2.39
CA ILE A 158 -1.58 15.39 -3.19
C ILE A 158 -1.62 16.67 -4.05
N SER A 159 -0.73 17.61 -3.76
CA SER A 159 -0.63 18.88 -4.49
C SER A 159 -0.04 18.72 -5.89
N ASP A 160 0.97 17.85 -6.04
CA ASP A 160 1.60 17.56 -7.34
C ASP A 160 0.73 16.59 -8.15
N GLU A 161 0.09 17.09 -9.19
CA GLU A 161 -0.79 16.29 -10.05
C GLU A 161 -0.10 15.08 -10.70
N SER A 162 1.18 15.17 -10.98
CA SER A 162 1.95 14.06 -11.55
C SER A 162 2.06 12.87 -10.57
N LYS A 163 1.94 13.11 -9.28
CA LYS A 163 2.01 12.11 -8.20
C LYS A 163 0.65 11.53 -7.81
N ARG A 164 -0.44 12.02 -8.37
CA ARG A 164 -1.78 11.47 -8.12
C ARG A 164 -1.95 10.08 -8.72
N HIS A 165 -2.76 9.26 -8.04
CA HIS A 165 -3.06 7.89 -8.43
C HIS A 165 -4.08 7.85 -9.59
N LYS A 166 -3.93 6.87 -10.48
CA LYS A 166 -4.87 6.60 -11.57
C LYS A 166 -5.48 5.22 -11.42
N VAL A 167 -6.70 5.07 -11.93
CA VAL A 167 -7.45 3.82 -11.90
C VAL A 167 -7.89 3.46 -13.32
N ALA A 168 -7.72 2.19 -13.69
CA ALA A 168 -8.31 1.58 -14.87
C ALA A 168 -9.28 0.48 -14.46
N ILE A 169 -10.27 0.20 -15.29
CA ILE A 169 -11.28 -0.82 -15.03
C ILE A 169 -11.30 -1.80 -16.20
N VAL A 170 -11.10 -3.06 -15.89
CA VAL A 170 -11.24 -4.22 -16.78
C VAL A 170 -12.36 -5.09 -16.22
N LYS A 171 -13.29 -5.51 -17.06
CA LYS A 171 -14.20 -6.62 -16.75
C LYS A 171 -13.77 -7.87 -17.52
N PHE A 172 -13.95 -9.03 -16.93
CA PHE A 172 -13.76 -10.29 -17.64
C PHE A 172 -14.98 -11.20 -17.48
N SER A 173 -15.30 -11.92 -18.53
CA SER A 173 -16.42 -12.87 -18.60
C SER A 173 -16.26 -13.81 -19.81
N GLY A 174 -16.88 -13.51 -20.95
CA GLY A 174 -16.83 -14.30 -22.17
C GLY A 174 -15.69 -13.88 -23.14
N ASN A 175 -16.01 -13.81 -24.44
CA ASN A 175 -15.04 -13.50 -25.48
C ASN A 175 -14.32 -12.15 -25.26
N LYS A 176 -13.04 -12.08 -25.64
CA LYS A 176 -12.24 -10.85 -25.53
C LYS A 176 -12.52 -9.89 -26.68
N THR A 177 -12.50 -8.59 -26.38
CA THR A 177 -12.46 -7.51 -27.36
C THR A 177 -11.47 -6.43 -26.93
N GLU A 178 -10.81 -5.83 -27.91
CA GLU A 178 -9.89 -4.69 -27.67
C GLU A 178 -10.62 -3.34 -27.60
N GLN A 179 -11.91 -3.29 -27.89
CA GLN A 179 -12.68 -2.06 -27.79
C GLN A 179 -12.87 -1.66 -26.32
N VAL A 180 -12.65 -0.38 -26.02
CA VAL A 180 -12.92 0.15 -24.67
C VAL A 180 -14.42 0.42 -24.51
N GLY A 181 -15.00 -0.08 -23.43
CA GLY A 181 -16.42 0.14 -23.14
C GLY A 181 -17.07 -0.99 -22.35
N ASN A 182 -18.40 -1.06 -22.35
CA ASN A 182 -19.20 -2.09 -21.68
C ASN A 182 -20.01 -2.91 -22.70
N GLY A 183 -19.33 -3.54 -23.64
CA GLY A 183 -19.95 -4.30 -24.71
C GLY A 183 -20.48 -5.67 -24.26
N THR A 184 -21.46 -6.16 -25.03
CA THR A 184 -22.00 -7.52 -24.93
C THR A 184 -22.08 -8.12 -26.34
N TYR A 185 -22.20 -9.45 -26.39
CA TYR A 185 -22.44 -10.19 -27.64
C TYR A 185 -23.54 -11.24 -27.43
N ARG A 186 -24.07 -11.76 -28.51
CA ARG A 186 -25.10 -12.80 -28.47
C ARG A 186 -24.58 -14.09 -29.09
N GLU A 187 -24.79 -15.18 -28.38
CA GLU A 187 -24.43 -16.51 -28.83
C GLU A 187 -25.46 -17.52 -28.29
N GLY A 188 -25.93 -18.46 -29.12
CA GLY A 188 -26.92 -19.46 -28.71
C GLY A 188 -28.22 -18.89 -28.15
N GLY A 189 -28.63 -17.68 -28.54
CA GLY A 189 -29.84 -17.01 -28.03
C GLY A 189 -29.63 -16.23 -26.72
N HIS A 190 -28.49 -16.34 -26.08
CA HIS A 190 -28.15 -15.67 -24.82
C HIS A 190 -27.26 -14.44 -25.06
N THR A 191 -27.29 -13.50 -24.11
CA THR A 191 -26.42 -12.33 -24.11
C THR A 191 -25.30 -12.55 -23.11
N TYR A 192 -24.07 -12.30 -23.53
CA TYR A 192 -22.84 -12.47 -22.74
C TYR A 192 -22.04 -11.16 -22.71
N ASN A 193 -21.31 -10.93 -21.63
CA ASN A 193 -20.33 -9.85 -21.58
C ASN A 193 -19.08 -10.20 -22.38
N TYR A 194 -18.51 -9.20 -23.05
CA TYR A 194 -17.11 -9.28 -23.47
C TYR A 194 -16.19 -9.15 -22.24
N SER A 195 -15.05 -9.84 -22.28
CA SER A 195 -13.87 -9.45 -21.52
C SER A 195 -13.26 -8.25 -22.20
N GLN A 196 -13.21 -7.09 -21.53
CA GLN A 196 -12.74 -5.83 -22.12
C GLN A 196 -12.30 -4.80 -21.10
N THR A 197 -11.45 -3.89 -21.55
CA THR A 197 -11.15 -2.66 -20.82
C THR A 197 -12.39 -1.76 -20.85
N MET A 198 -12.97 -1.47 -19.69
CA MET A 198 -14.13 -0.56 -19.58
C MET A 198 -13.69 0.89 -19.52
N LYS A 199 -12.59 1.16 -18.81
CA LYS A 199 -11.99 2.48 -18.66
C LYS A 199 -10.47 2.35 -18.60
N THR A 200 -9.76 3.13 -19.40
CA THR A 200 -8.28 3.22 -19.35
C THR A 200 -7.83 3.98 -18.11
N LEU A 201 -6.51 4.04 -17.85
CA LEU A 201 -5.95 4.75 -16.70
C LEU A 201 -6.43 6.20 -16.65
N THR A 202 -7.30 6.48 -15.70
CA THR A 202 -8.00 7.76 -15.51
C THR A 202 -7.60 8.31 -14.13
N LEU A 203 -7.42 9.62 -14.03
CA LEU A 203 -7.17 10.28 -12.74
C LEU A 203 -8.35 10.02 -11.80
N CYS A 204 -8.06 9.50 -10.61
CA CYS A 204 -9.11 9.20 -9.63
C CYS A 204 -9.37 10.44 -8.74
N LEU A 205 -10.04 11.46 -9.29
CA LEU A 205 -10.37 12.70 -8.59
C LEU A 205 -11.53 13.41 -9.29
N GLY A 206 -12.43 14.05 -8.50
CA GLY A 206 -13.52 14.87 -9.01
C GLY A 206 -14.45 14.12 -9.98
N GLU A 207 -14.79 14.73 -11.12
CA GLU A 207 -15.68 14.14 -12.14
C GLU A 207 -15.15 12.82 -12.72
N ASP A 208 -13.83 12.67 -12.82
CA ASP A 208 -13.20 11.44 -13.29
C ASP A 208 -13.42 10.29 -12.29
N ALA A 209 -13.37 10.54 -10.98
CA ALA A 209 -13.69 9.53 -9.98
C ALA A 209 -15.17 9.11 -10.05
N GLU A 210 -16.09 10.06 -10.25
CA GLU A 210 -17.51 9.75 -10.46
C GLU A 210 -17.73 8.92 -11.75
N SER A 211 -17.00 9.24 -12.82
CA SER A 211 -17.01 8.47 -14.07
C SER A 211 -16.52 7.04 -13.86
N LEU A 212 -15.47 6.83 -13.05
CA LEU A 212 -14.98 5.50 -12.67
C LEU A 212 -16.05 4.71 -11.89
N LYS A 213 -16.69 5.32 -10.89
CA LYS A 213 -17.77 4.70 -10.12
C LYS A 213 -18.99 4.36 -10.98
N SER A 214 -19.36 5.25 -11.89
CA SER A 214 -20.42 5.00 -12.86
C SER A 214 -20.10 3.81 -13.76
N THR A 215 -18.84 3.70 -14.21
CA THR A 215 -18.36 2.58 -15.00
C THR A 215 -18.48 1.25 -14.23
N VAL A 216 -18.02 1.18 -12.98
CA VAL A 216 -18.19 0.00 -12.12
C VAL A 216 -19.68 -0.33 -11.95
N SER A 217 -20.51 0.67 -11.67
CA SER A 217 -21.94 0.49 -11.44
C SER A 217 -22.69 -0.04 -12.67
N SER A 218 -22.16 0.18 -13.86
CA SER A 218 -22.76 -0.28 -15.12
C SER A 218 -22.53 -1.77 -15.42
N ILE A 219 -21.69 -2.48 -14.68
CA ILE A 219 -21.41 -3.90 -14.89
C ILE A 219 -22.68 -4.72 -14.59
N SER A 220 -23.06 -5.59 -15.50
CA SER A 220 -24.15 -6.57 -15.31
C SER A 220 -23.58 -7.98 -15.52
N PRO A 221 -23.85 -8.94 -14.62
CA PRO A 221 -23.25 -10.27 -14.70
C PRO A 221 -23.86 -11.08 -15.85
N ALA A 222 -23.02 -11.63 -16.72
CA ALA A 222 -23.43 -12.58 -17.77
C ALA A 222 -22.21 -13.22 -18.44
N GLY A 223 -22.19 -14.54 -18.58
CA GLY A 223 -21.18 -15.27 -19.33
C GLY A 223 -20.28 -16.14 -18.47
N ALA A 224 -19.15 -16.53 -19.03
CA ALA A 224 -18.14 -17.40 -18.44
C ALA A 224 -17.20 -16.62 -17.50
N THR A 225 -16.10 -17.26 -17.05
CA THR A 225 -15.11 -16.70 -16.13
C THR A 225 -13.72 -16.76 -16.79
N ARG A 226 -13.53 -16.02 -17.90
CA ARG A 226 -12.31 -15.98 -18.68
C ARG A 226 -11.24 -15.12 -17.97
N ALA A 227 -10.75 -15.65 -16.85
CA ALA A 227 -9.69 -15.04 -16.04
C ALA A 227 -8.43 -14.71 -16.85
N ASP A 228 -8.09 -15.56 -17.84
CA ASP A 228 -6.99 -15.37 -18.77
C ASP A 228 -7.13 -14.07 -19.59
N TYR A 229 -8.32 -13.77 -20.08
CA TYR A 229 -8.59 -12.53 -20.80
C TYR A 229 -8.57 -11.31 -19.88
N GLY A 230 -9.03 -11.47 -18.62
CA GLY A 230 -8.91 -10.42 -17.61
C GLY A 230 -7.46 -10.03 -17.34
N MET A 231 -6.58 -11.02 -17.15
CA MET A 231 -5.16 -10.79 -16.90
C MET A 231 -4.42 -10.29 -18.16
N ASP A 232 -4.79 -10.77 -19.35
CA ASP A 232 -4.24 -10.31 -20.63
C ASP A 232 -4.55 -8.81 -20.86
N LEU A 233 -5.79 -8.40 -20.62
CA LEU A 233 -6.20 -7.00 -20.72
C LEU A 233 -5.46 -6.13 -19.67
N ALA A 234 -5.29 -6.64 -18.45
CA ALA A 234 -4.52 -5.93 -17.42
C ALA A 234 -3.05 -5.78 -17.81
N GLU A 235 -2.43 -6.80 -18.43
CA GLU A 235 -1.08 -6.72 -18.98
C GLU A 235 -0.98 -5.63 -20.04
N GLY A 236 -1.97 -5.54 -20.95
CA GLY A 236 -2.04 -4.53 -22.03
C GLY A 236 -2.20 -3.08 -21.55
N ILE A 237 -2.57 -2.84 -20.29
CA ILE A 237 -2.63 -1.47 -19.74
C ILE A 237 -1.23 -1.02 -19.35
N SER A 238 -0.65 -0.11 -20.15
CA SER A 238 0.65 0.48 -19.83
C SER A 238 0.54 1.43 -18.65
N GLY A 239 1.32 1.20 -17.61
CA GLY A 239 1.48 2.12 -16.50
C GLY A 239 2.42 3.28 -16.83
N ARG A 240 2.41 4.33 -15.99
CA ARG A 240 3.39 5.42 -16.04
C ARG A 240 4.75 4.93 -15.53
N GLU A 241 5.83 5.42 -16.10
CA GLU A 241 7.20 5.00 -15.76
C GLU A 241 7.57 5.29 -14.30
N ASP A 242 7.08 6.41 -13.76
CA ASP A 242 7.32 6.84 -12.38
C ASP A 242 6.30 6.29 -11.36
N ALA A 243 5.29 5.55 -11.83
CA ALA A 243 4.25 4.96 -10.99
C ALA A 243 4.53 3.48 -10.69
N LYS A 244 3.92 2.99 -9.61
CA LYS A 244 3.87 1.56 -9.31
C LYS A 244 2.56 0.99 -9.80
N LYS A 245 2.61 -0.02 -10.69
CA LYS A 245 1.41 -0.71 -11.16
C LYS A 245 0.92 -1.69 -10.11
N VAL A 246 -0.38 -1.64 -9.83
CA VAL A 246 -1.08 -2.54 -8.90
C VAL A 246 -2.30 -3.11 -9.61
N VAL A 247 -2.49 -4.42 -9.54
CA VAL A 247 -3.67 -5.11 -10.08
C VAL A 247 -4.48 -5.67 -8.91
N LEU A 248 -5.78 -5.37 -8.88
CA LEU A 248 -6.75 -6.02 -8.00
C LEU A 248 -7.61 -6.96 -8.84
N PHE A 249 -7.33 -8.25 -8.73
CA PHE A 249 -8.05 -9.30 -9.44
C PHE A 249 -9.14 -9.89 -8.53
N PHE A 250 -10.39 -9.72 -8.93
CA PHE A 250 -11.55 -10.18 -8.17
C PHE A 250 -12.32 -11.25 -8.92
N THR A 251 -12.66 -12.37 -8.25
CA THR A 251 -13.48 -13.46 -8.83
C THR A 251 -14.30 -14.17 -7.78
N ASP A 252 -15.45 -14.67 -8.20
CA ASP A 252 -16.35 -15.50 -7.41
C ASP A 252 -16.33 -16.99 -7.78
N GLY A 253 -15.46 -17.39 -8.71
CA GLY A 253 -15.51 -18.75 -9.19
C GLY A 253 -14.26 -19.29 -9.87
N SER A 254 -14.48 -20.43 -10.50
CA SER A 254 -13.44 -21.16 -11.23
C SER A 254 -13.12 -20.49 -12.56
N PRO A 255 -11.84 -20.33 -12.91
CA PRO A 255 -11.45 -19.98 -14.28
C PRO A 255 -12.07 -20.98 -15.28
N THR A 256 -12.89 -20.47 -16.21
CA THR A 256 -13.58 -21.33 -17.17
C THR A 256 -14.05 -20.57 -18.41
N SER A 257 -14.10 -21.26 -19.53
CA SER A 257 -14.77 -20.81 -20.75
C SER A 257 -16.24 -21.25 -20.80
N TYR A 258 -16.65 -22.14 -19.91
CA TYR A 258 -18.02 -22.70 -19.90
C TYR A 258 -18.62 -22.79 -18.50
N ASN A 259 -18.41 -23.86 -17.73
CA ASN A 259 -19.10 -24.09 -16.44
C ASN A 259 -18.32 -24.84 -15.36
N SER A 260 -17.06 -25.21 -15.59
CA SER A 260 -16.23 -25.91 -14.63
C SER A 260 -14.79 -25.41 -14.75
N PHE A 261 -13.97 -25.66 -13.73
CA PHE A 261 -12.57 -25.27 -13.75
C PHE A 261 -11.84 -25.77 -14.99
N GLU A 262 -11.27 -24.87 -15.76
CA GLU A 262 -10.46 -25.17 -16.94
C GLU A 262 -9.01 -24.81 -16.71
N SER A 263 -8.17 -25.84 -16.70
CA SER A 263 -6.73 -25.70 -16.50
C SER A 263 -6.09 -24.78 -17.55
N SER A 264 -6.58 -24.77 -18.80
CA SER A 264 -6.06 -23.91 -19.86
C SER A 264 -6.31 -22.42 -19.60
N VAL A 265 -7.46 -22.06 -19.06
CA VAL A 265 -7.78 -20.68 -18.65
C VAL A 265 -6.92 -20.30 -17.45
N ALA A 266 -6.82 -21.19 -16.46
CA ALA A 266 -5.97 -20.95 -15.28
C ALA A 266 -4.48 -20.80 -15.65
N ASP A 267 -3.97 -21.69 -16.50
CA ASP A 267 -2.58 -21.66 -16.98
C ASP A 267 -2.24 -20.34 -17.65
N SER A 268 -3.06 -19.92 -18.61
CA SER A 268 -2.86 -18.67 -19.32
C SER A 268 -2.88 -17.46 -18.37
N ALA A 269 -3.84 -17.41 -17.43
CA ALA A 269 -3.96 -16.32 -16.47
C ALA A 269 -2.76 -16.26 -15.51
N ILE A 270 -2.27 -17.41 -15.01
CA ILE A 270 -1.09 -17.47 -14.13
C ILE A 270 0.17 -16.98 -14.87
N ASN A 271 0.37 -17.40 -16.11
CA ASN A 271 1.53 -17.00 -16.88
C ASN A 271 1.50 -15.51 -17.25
N LYS A 272 0.33 -14.92 -17.51
CA LYS A 272 0.14 -13.48 -17.65
C LYS A 272 0.43 -12.73 -16.33
N ALA A 273 -0.06 -13.25 -15.21
CA ALA A 273 0.27 -12.71 -13.89
C ALA A 273 1.77 -12.77 -13.59
N ASN A 274 2.46 -13.84 -14.00
CA ASN A 274 3.91 -13.96 -13.86
C ASN A 274 4.65 -12.87 -14.67
N SER A 275 4.23 -12.61 -15.92
CA SER A 275 4.77 -11.53 -16.73
C SER A 275 4.63 -10.18 -16.02
N LEU A 276 3.43 -9.83 -15.57
CA LEU A 276 3.17 -8.61 -14.80
C LEU A 276 4.03 -8.49 -13.54
N LYS A 277 4.18 -9.59 -12.77
CA LYS A 277 4.99 -9.60 -11.55
C LYS A 277 6.48 -9.41 -11.83
N LYS A 278 7.00 -9.96 -12.94
CA LYS A 278 8.38 -9.72 -13.40
C LYS A 278 8.64 -8.26 -13.74
N ASP A 279 7.63 -7.55 -14.25
CA ASP A 279 7.69 -6.11 -14.52
C ASP A 279 7.48 -5.24 -13.26
N GLY A 280 7.46 -5.86 -12.06
CA GLY A 280 7.34 -5.16 -10.80
C GLY A 280 5.89 -4.83 -10.39
N THR A 281 4.88 -5.32 -11.12
CA THR A 281 3.47 -5.16 -10.75
C THR A 281 3.15 -5.94 -9.47
N VAL A 282 2.43 -5.33 -8.55
CA VAL A 282 1.85 -6.01 -7.40
C VAL A 282 0.43 -6.46 -7.73
N ILE A 283 0.13 -7.74 -7.50
CA ILE A 283 -1.18 -8.33 -7.79
C ILE A 283 -1.82 -8.80 -6.49
N TYR A 284 -2.95 -8.20 -6.13
CA TYR A 284 -3.87 -8.71 -5.12
C TYR A 284 -4.92 -9.57 -5.80
N THR A 285 -5.25 -10.70 -5.19
CA THR A 285 -6.39 -11.52 -5.60
C THR A 285 -7.44 -11.55 -4.49
N ILE A 286 -8.71 -11.42 -4.85
CA ILE A 286 -9.83 -11.40 -3.92
C ILE A 286 -10.84 -12.46 -4.38
N GLY A 287 -11.00 -13.51 -3.57
CA GLY A 287 -11.90 -14.63 -3.86
C GLY A 287 -13.15 -14.62 -2.97
N ILE A 288 -14.31 -14.75 -3.57
CA ILE A 288 -15.61 -14.86 -2.85
C ILE A 288 -16.36 -16.16 -3.15
N PHE A 289 -15.63 -17.20 -3.53
CA PHE A 289 -16.20 -18.53 -3.80
C PHE A 289 -16.21 -19.41 -2.54
N SER A 290 -17.05 -20.42 -2.57
CA SER A 290 -17.10 -21.41 -1.48
C SER A 290 -15.76 -22.15 -1.37
N GLY A 291 -15.17 -22.16 -0.18
CA GLY A 291 -13.86 -22.77 0.05
C GLY A 291 -12.66 -21.84 -0.21
N ALA A 292 -12.90 -20.55 -0.52
CA ALA A 292 -11.81 -19.55 -0.60
C ALA A 292 -11.06 -19.48 0.73
N ASN A 293 -9.76 -19.75 0.68
CA ASN A 293 -8.90 -19.84 1.87
C ASN A 293 -7.48 -19.31 1.61
N PRO A 294 -7.22 -18.04 1.93
CA PRO A 294 -5.88 -17.44 1.78
C PRO A 294 -4.78 -18.09 2.64
N SER A 295 -5.18 -18.85 3.66
CA SER A 295 -4.25 -19.56 4.55
C SER A 295 -3.95 -21.00 4.09
N ALA A 296 -4.61 -21.48 3.04
CA ALA A 296 -4.35 -22.82 2.51
C ALA A 296 -2.92 -22.90 1.97
N ASP A 297 -2.25 -24.03 2.22
CA ASP A 297 -1.01 -24.34 1.53
C ASP A 297 -1.34 -24.73 0.08
N PRO A 298 -0.94 -23.92 -0.92
CA PRO A 298 -1.29 -24.24 -2.31
C PRO A 298 -0.52 -25.43 -2.88
N THR A 299 0.52 -25.93 -2.19
CA THR A 299 1.30 -27.10 -2.60
C THR A 299 0.71 -28.40 -2.07
N ALA A 300 -0.17 -28.33 -1.07
CA ALA A 300 -0.81 -29.50 -0.49
C ALA A 300 -1.80 -30.16 -1.47
N SER A 301 -1.81 -31.48 -1.49
CA SER A 301 -2.67 -32.28 -2.41
C SER A 301 -4.16 -32.07 -2.20
N GLY A 302 -4.59 -31.70 -0.98
CA GLY A 302 -5.98 -31.43 -0.64
C GLY A 302 -6.47 -30.01 -0.93
N THR A 303 -5.60 -29.12 -1.38
CA THR A 303 -5.98 -27.75 -1.72
C THR A 303 -6.73 -27.72 -3.05
N ILE A 304 -7.92 -27.10 -3.07
CA ILE A 304 -8.74 -26.98 -4.29
C ILE A 304 -8.02 -26.09 -5.33
N ASN A 305 -8.33 -26.35 -6.61
CA ASN A 305 -7.65 -25.71 -7.73
C ASN A 305 -7.85 -24.20 -7.74
N GLU A 306 -8.98 -23.69 -7.32
CA GLU A 306 -9.28 -22.27 -7.19
C GLU A 306 -8.32 -21.59 -6.20
N ASN A 307 -8.07 -22.19 -5.04
CA ASN A 307 -7.11 -21.65 -4.08
C ASN A 307 -5.67 -21.67 -4.62
N LYS A 308 -5.28 -22.76 -5.30
CA LYS A 308 -3.98 -22.84 -5.99
C LYS A 308 -3.84 -21.73 -7.03
N PHE A 309 -4.89 -21.54 -7.83
CA PHE A 309 -4.96 -20.49 -8.84
C PHE A 309 -4.82 -19.09 -8.22
N MET A 310 -5.60 -18.76 -7.19
CA MET A 310 -5.57 -17.45 -6.53
C MET A 310 -4.21 -17.14 -5.92
N HIS A 311 -3.57 -18.13 -5.31
CA HIS A 311 -2.20 -17.99 -4.79
C HIS A 311 -1.19 -17.75 -5.90
N ALA A 312 -1.27 -18.49 -7.01
CA ALA A 312 -0.33 -18.38 -8.11
C ALA A 312 -0.44 -17.05 -8.87
N VAL A 313 -1.66 -16.53 -9.04
CA VAL A 313 -1.92 -15.22 -9.66
C VAL A 313 -1.44 -14.10 -8.75
N SER A 314 -1.67 -14.17 -7.44
CA SER A 314 -1.29 -13.12 -6.50
C SER A 314 0.24 -12.96 -6.35
N SER A 315 0.64 -11.82 -5.80
CA SER A 315 2.03 -11.57 -5.43
C SER A 315 2.50 -12.36 -4.18
N ASN A 316 1.66 -13.27 -3.65
CA ASN A 316 2.12 -14.23 -2.64
C ASN A 316 3.27 -15.10 -3.17
N TYR A 317 3.23 -15.42 -4.47
CA TYR A 317 4.24 -16.21 -5.15
C TYR A 317 4.72 -15.47 -6.41
N PRO A 318 5.70 -14.56 -6.28
CA PRO A 318 6.12 -13.69 -7.38
C PRO A 318 6.62 -14.45 -8.61
N ALA A 319 7.24 -15.59 -8.40
CA ALA A 319 7.81 -16.41 -9.47
C ALA A 319 6.87 -17.51 -9.98
N ALA A 320 5.62 -17.58 -9.51
CA ALA A 320 4.70 -18.65 -9.88
C ALA A 320 4.47 -18.70 -11.40
N THR A 321 4.63 -19.89 -11.95
CA THR A 321 4.34 -20.23 -13.35
C THR A 321 3.45 -21.47 -13.41
N SER A 322 2.82 -21.68 -14.54
CA SER A 322 1.96 -22.84 -14.75
C SER A 322 2.27 -23.46 -16.11
N ASN A 323 1.99 -24.74 -16.23
CA ASN A 323 2.16 -25.50 -17.46
C ASN A 323 1.13 -26.62 -17.56
N ILE A 324 0.72 -26.91 -18.78
CA ILE A 324 -0.09 -28.10 -19.11
C ILE A 324 0.78 -29.06 -19.92
N SER A 325 0.98 -30.26 -19.40
CA SER A 325 1.73 -31.29 -20.09
C SER A 325 1.05 -31.74 -21.40
N TYR A 326 1.78 -32.43 -22.26
CA TYR A 326 1.21 -33.03 -23.46
C TYR A 326 0.02 -33.97 -23.18
N TRP A 327 -0.01 -34.56 -21.98
CA TRP A 327 -1.08 -35.45 -21.54
C TRP A 327 -2.25 -34.72 -20.84
N GLY A 328 -2.23 -33.39 -20.85
CA GLY A 328 -3.27 -32.56 -20.24
C GLY A 328 -3.15 -32.39 -18.72
N GLU A 329 -2.06 -32.83 -18.10
CA GLU A 329 -1.83 -32.62 -16.68
C GLU A 329 -1.45 -31.15 -16.42
N TRP A 330 -2.18 -30.49 -15.55
CA TRP A 330 -1.95 -29.12 -15.12
C TRP A 330 -1.06 -29.10 -13.86
N THR A 331 0.01 -28.37 -13.92
CA THR A 331 0.96 -28.20 -12.82
C THR A 331 1.30 -26.73 -12.59
N ILE A 332 1.52 -26.36 -11.34
CA ILE A 332 1.97 -25.02 -10.95
C ILE A 332 3.33 -25.14 -10.25
N ASN A 333 4.30 -24.39 -10.73
CA ASN A 333 5.53 -24.13 -10.01
C ASN A 333 5.38 -22.82 -9.25
N PHE A 334 5.17 -22.89 -7.96
CA PHE A 334 4.94 -21.70 -7.13
C PHE A 334 6.24 -20.90 -6.90
N GLY A 335 7.40 -21.55 -6.83
CA GLY A 335 8.61 -20.90 -6.35
C GLY A 335 8.53 -20.54 -4.85
N ALA A 336 9.37 -19.60 -4.42
CA ALA A 336 9.36 -19.13 -3.04
C ALA A 336 8.18 -18.18 -2.77
N ARG A 337 7.56 -18.33 -1.59
CA ARG A 337 6.56 -17.37 -1.11
C ARG A 337 7.28 -16.08 -0.71
N ALA A 338 6.69 -14.93 -1.06
CA ALA A 338 7.21 -13.64 -0.66
C ALA A 338 7.15 -13.47 0.87
N GLU A 339 8.11 -12.77 1.42
CA GLU A 339 8.14 -12.46 2.85
C GLU A 339 6.94 -11.57 3.22
N ASN A 340 6.29 -11.86 4.35
CA ASN A 340 5.09 -11.18 4.82
C ASN A 340 3.94 -11.09 3.79
N ALA A 341 3.89 -12.04 2.87
CA ALA A 341 2.92 -12.05 1.77
C ALA A 341 1.48 -12.21 2.27
N ASN A 342 0.63 -11.27 1.89
CA ASN A 342 -0.79 -11.24 2.20
C ASN A 342 -1.61 -10.66 1.03
N TYR A 343 -1.30 -11.11 -0.18
CA TYR A 343 -1.87 -10.60 -1.43
C TYR A 343 -3.07 -11.41 -1.93
N TYR A 344 -3.34 -12.58 -1.37
CA TYR A 344 -4.61 -13.28 -1.57
C TYR A 344 -5.52 -13.02 -0.38
N LYS A 345 -6.73 -12.53 -0.65
CA LYS A 345 -7.79 -12.21 0.31
C LYS A 345 -9.05 -12.98 -0.02
N SER A 346 -9.91 -13.22 0.97
CA SER A 346 -11.23 -13.80 0.75
C SER A 346 -12.28 -13.12 1.62
N ALA A 347 -13.50 -12.95 1.09
CA ALA A 347 -14.64 -12.42 1.81
C ALA A 347 -15.81 -13.43 1.77
N LYS A 348 -16.54 -13.52 2.87
CA LYS A 348 -17.71 -14.39 3.02
C LYS A 348 -19.04 -13.62 2.97
N ASN A 349 -18.96 -12.29 3.10
CA ASN A 349 -20.09 -11.38 3.06
C ASN A 349 -19.66 -10.03 2.49
N ALA A 350 -20.64 -9.17 2.19
CA ALA A 350 -20.40 -7.87 1.58
C ALA A 350 -19.56 -6.94 2.45
N GLN A 351 -19.71 -6.96 3.78
CA GLN A 351 -18.94 -6.11 4.69
C GLN A 351 -17.46 -6.49 4.70
N GLU A 352 -17.14 -7.79 4.80
CA GLU A 352 -15.76 -8.26 4.72
C GLU A 352 -15.10 -7.86 3.40
N LEU A 353 -15.86 -7.89 2.28
CA LEU A 353 -15.34 -7.47 0.98
C LEU A 353 -15.00 -5.97 0.96
N GLU A 354 -15.87 -5.14 1.51
CA GLU A 354 -15.63 -3.70 1.62
C GLU A 354 -14.39 -3.40 2.48
N ASP A 355 -14.25 -4.11 3.61
CA ASP A 355 -13.11 -3.95 4.52
C ASP A 355 -11.78 -4.37 3.85
N ILE A 356 -11.79 -5.44 3.04
CA ILE A 356 -10.61 -5.87 2.26
C ILE A 356 -10.16 -4.78 1.28
N PHE A 357 -11.09 -4.17 0.55
CA PHE A 357 -10.76 -3.09 -0.38
C PHE A 357 -10.19 -1.85 0.34
N LYS A 358 -10.72 -1.54 1.54
CA LYS A 358 -10.18 -0.45 2.38
C LYS A 358 -8.77 -0.76 2.88
N ASP A 359 -8.49 -1.99 3.26
CA ASP A 359 -7.17 -2.42 3.76
C ASP A 359 -6.09 -2.37 2.66
N ILE A 360 -6.46 -2.68 1.42
CA ILE A 360 -5.56 -2.62 0.25
C ILE A 360 -5.23 -1.18 -0.11
#